data_4f67caf1daa50f5ce7625d3141f13248
#
_entry.id   4f67caf1daa50f5ce7625d3141f13248
#
_cell.length_a   1.000
_cell.length_b   1.000
_cell.length_c   1.000
_cell.angle_alpha   90.00
_cell.angle_beta   90.00
_cell.angle_gamma   90.00
#
_symmetry.space_group_name_H-M   'P 1'
#
loop_
_entity.id
_entity.type
_entity.pdbx_description
1 polymer ?
#
loop_
_entity_poly.entity_id
_entity_poly.type
_entity_poly.pdbx_seq_one_letter_code
_entity_poly.pdbx_strand_id
1 'polypeptide(L)'
;MLETLQQLDQQLLLTLNGLHSPYWDSFMWLFTGRFIWIPMYATILYILCKNFNVYVTLLTAVAIALTITYADQLCATWIRPAVERLRPSNLNNPLSEFVHIVNGKRGGSYGFPSCHASNSFGLAFFLLFFFRQRWLSIFILCWAVLNCYTRIYLGVHYPGDLLAGMFVGLSGALIFYYLLRYTPVSYTHLTLPTKLE
;
A
#
# COMPACT_ATOMS: atom_id res chain seq x y z
N MET A 1 -9.21 18.86 -19.88
CA MET A 1 -8.31 17.73 -19.54
C MET A 1 -8.37 17.36 -18.05
N LEU A 2 -8.16 18.29 -17.10
CA LEU A 2 -8.24 17.98 -15.66
C LEU A 2 -9.64 17.53 -15.24
N GLU A 3 -10.68 18.25 -15.68
CA GLU A 3 -12.08 17.90 -15.43
C GLU A 3 -12.44 16.51 -15.97
N THR A 4 -11.96 16.18 -17.17
CA THR A 4 -12.18 14.87 -17.79
C THR A 4 -11.55 13.73 -16.95
N LEU A 5 -10.34 13.95 -16.40
CA LEU A 5 -9.68 12.99 -15.51
C LEU A 5 -10.44 12.85 -14.19
N GLN A 6 -10.96 13.93 -13.63
CA GLN A 6 -11.78 13.87 -12.42
C GLN A 6 -13.10 13.11 -12.65
N GLN A 7 -13.77 13.37 -13.78
CA GLN A 7 -14.99 12.64 -14.14
C GLN A 7 -14.73 11.14 -14.33
N LEU A 8 -13.63 10.79 -15.01
CA LEU A 8 -13.23 9.39 -15.17
C LEU A 8 -12.96 8.71 -13.82
N ASP A 9 -12.25 9.39 -12.92
CA ASP A 9 -11.92 8.90 -11.58
C ASP A 9 -13.18 8.66 -10.73
N GLN A 10 -14.15 9.57 -10.84
CA GLN A 10 -15.47 9.43 -10.20
C GLN A 10 -16.29 8.27 -10.78
N GLN A 11 -16.33 8.14 -12.10
CA GLN A 11 -17.04 7.04 -12.77
C GLN A 11 -16.43 5.68 -12.42
N LEU A 12 -15.10 5.57 -12.43
CA LEU A 12 -14.41 4.35 -12.02
C LEU A 12 -14.69 4.01 -10.55
N LEU A 13 -14.68 5.02 -9.66
CA LEU A 13 -15.08 4.82 -8.28
C LEU A 13 -16.49 4.22 -8.18
N LEU A 14 -17.48 4.87 -8.77
CA LEU A 14 -18.88 4.44 -8.65
C LEU A 14 -19.10 3.06 -9.26
N THR A 15 -18.47 2.76 -10.39
CA THR A 15 -18.53 1.44 -11.03
C THR A 15 -17.94 0.35 -10.13
N LEU A 16 -16.73 0.56 -9.59
CA LEU A 16 -16.04 -0.44 -8.78
C LEU A 16 -16.65 -0.58 -7.37
N ASN A 17 -17.08 0.53 -6.76
CA ASN A 17 -17.76 0.54 -5.48
C ASN A 17 -19.17 -0.06 -5.58
N GLY A 18 -19.84 0.10 -6.73
CA GLY A 18 -21.16 -0.52 -7.00
C GLY A 18 -21.15 -2.05 -7.06
N LEU A 19 -19.99 -2.69 -7.19
CA LEU A 19 -19.82 -4.15 -7.14
C LEU A 19 -19.83 -4.68 -5.69
N HIS A 20 -20.78 -4.23 -4.88
CA HIS A 20 -20.86 -4.60 -3.46
C HIS A 20 -21.93 -5.66 -3.20
N SER A 21 -21.75 -6.42 -2.11
CA SER A 21 -22.76 -7.32 -1.56
C SER A 21 -22.51 -7.56 -0.07
N PRO A 22 -23.53 -7.98 0.72
CA PRO A 22 -23.35 -8.21 2.16
C PRO A 22 -22.25 -9.21 2.52
N TYR A 23 -22.02 -10.21 1.67
CA TYR A 23 -20.93 -11.19 1.87
C TYR A 23 -19.56 -10.53 1.70
N TRP A 24 -19.40 -9.72 0.64
CA TRP A 24 -18.17 -9.02 0.37
C TRP A 24 -17.90 -7.89 1.35
N ASP A 25 -18.92 -7.26 1.93
CA ASP A 25 -18.76 -6.22 2.95
C ASP A 25 -17.97 -6.74 4.15
N SER A 26 -18.35 -7.92 4.67
CA SER A 26 -17.66 -8.53 5.80
C SER A 26 -16.22 -8.91 5.47
N PHE A 27 -15.99 -9.48 4.27
CA PHE A 27 -14.66 -9.87 3.80
C PHE A 27 -13.76 -8.63 3.62
N MET A 28 -14.23 -7.61 2.91
CA MET A 28 -13.44 -6.40 2.63
C MET A 28 -13.15 -5.61 3.91
N TRP A 29 -14.10 -5.60 4.85
CA TRP A 29 -13.91 -5.01 6.16
C TRP A 29 -12.82 -5.72 6.95
N LEU A 30 -12.85 -7.05 6.99
CA LEU A 30 -11.82 -7.86 7.64
C LEU A 30 -10.47 -7.69 6.96
N PHE A 31 -10.43 -7.80 5.63
CA PHE A 31 -9.20 -7.73 4.83
C PHE A 31 -8.44 -6.40 4.99
N THR A 32 -9.16 -5.27 5.14
CA THR A 32 -8.55 -3.95 5.39
C THR A 32 -8.09 -3.77 6.84
N GLY A 33 -8.34 -4.74 7.71
CA GLY A 33 -7.98 -4.71 9.13
C GLY A 33 -6.46 -4.74 9.34
N ARG A 34 -5.98 -4.02 10.37
CA ARG A 34 -4.53 -3.95 10.66
C ARG A 34 -3.96 -5.28 11.14
N PHE A 35 -4.72 -6.00 11.96
CA PHE A 35 -4.23 -7.19 12.67
C PHE A 35 -4.25 -8.47 11.83
N ILE A 36 -5.07 -8.53 10.80
CA ILE A 36 -5.17 -9.72 9.94
C ILE A 36 -3.86 -10.03 9.22
N TRP A 37 -3.00 -9.04 9.04
CA TRP A 37 -1.72 -9.17 8.31
C TRP A 37 -0.52 -9.45 9.21
N ILE A 38 -0.72 -9.56 10.53
CA ILE A 38 0.35 -9.97 11.49
C ILE A 38 1.01 -11.29 11.05
N PRO A 39 0.27 -12.36 10.66
CA PRO A 39 0.90 -13.60 10.20
C PRO A 39 1.79 -13.40 8.97
N MET A 40 1.38 -12.55 8.02
CA MET A 40 2.19 -12.23 6.84
C MET A 40 3.49 -11.52 7.24
N TYR A 41 3.43 -10.51 8.11
CA TYR A 41 4.62 -9.80 8.58
C TYR A 41 5.56 -10.72 9.38
N ALA A 42 5.01 -11.59 10.22
CA ALA A 42 5.77 -12.60 10.94
C ALA A 42 6.45 -13.60 9.99
N THR A 43 5.77 -14.01 8.91
CA THR A 43 6.34 -14.87 7.87
C THR A 43 7.48 -14.18 7.12
N ILE A 44 7.34 -12.90 6.76
CA ILE A 44 8.41 -12.13 6.13
C ILE A 44 9.63 -12.07 7.05
N LEU A 45 9.43 -11.74 8.34
CA LEU A 45 10.50 -11.70 9.32
C LEU A 45 11.17 -13.08 9.49
N TYR A 46 10.38 -14.16 9.57
CA TYR A 46 10.89 -15.53 9.64
C TYR A 46 11.76 -15.88 8.42
N ILE A 47 11.32 -15.52 7.20
CA ILE A 47 12.10 -15.74 5.97
C ILE A 47 13.42 -14.95 6.03
N LEU A 48 13.41 -13.73 6.52
CA LEU A 48 14.61 -12.93 6.70
C LEU A 48 15.57 -13.60 7.69
N CYS A 49 15.07 -13.98 8.87
CA CYS A 49 15.90 -14.64 9.91
C CYS A 49 16.47 -15.99 9.45
N LYS A 50 15.73 -16.74 8.61
CA LYS A 50 16.16 -18.05 8.10
C LYS A 50 17.24 -17.95 7.02
N ASN A 51 17.18 -16.94 6.16
CA ASN A 51 18.03 -16.84 4.98
C ASN A 51 19.20 -15.87 5.12
N PHE A 52 19.18 -15.01 6.13
CA PHE A 52 20.21 -13.98 6.35
C PHE A 52 20.70 -14.00 7.79
N ASN A 53 21.92 -13.49 8.01
CA ASN A 53 22.41 -13.28 9.36
C ASN A 53 21.61 -12.19 10.09
N VAL A 54 21.75 -12.13 11.42
CA VAL A 54 21.02 -11.21 12.28
C VAL A 54 21.21 -9.73 11.87
N TYR A 55 22.40 -9.39 11.43
CA TYR A 55 22.73 -8.02 11.07
C TYR A 55 22.00 -7.56 9.79
N VAL A 56 22.05 -8.39 8.72
CA VAL A 56 21.29 -8.13 7.48
C VAL A 56 19.80 -8.12 7.74
N THR A 57 19.30 -9.03 8.58
CA THR A 57 17.88 -9.09 8.97
C THR A 57 17.44 -7.80 9.64
N LEU A 58 18.21 -7.30 10.62
CA LEU A 58 17.88 -6.06 11.33
C LEU A 58 17.94 -4.84 10.40
N LEU A 59 18.96 -4.73 9.57
CA LEU A 59 19.07 -3.61 8.60
C LEU A 59 17.91 -3.63 7.60
N THR A 60 17.53 -4.83 7.11
CA THR A 60 16.40 -4.97 6.18
C THR A 60 15.07 -4.61 6.87
N ALA A 61 14.85 -5.05 8.10
CA ALA A 61 13.66 -4.69 8.86
C ALA A 61 13.58 -3.17 9.12
N VAL A 62 14.70 -2.52 9.43
CA VAL A 62 14.79 -1.06 9.58
C VAL A 62 14.50 -0.37 8.25
N ALA A 63 15.07 -0.84 7.14
CA ALA A 63 14.83 -0.26 5.81
C ALA A 63 13.35 -0.37 5.39
N ILE A 64 12.68 -1.50 5.69
CA ILE A 64 11.23 -1.67 5.48
C ILE A 64 10.45 -0.67 6.35
N ALA A 65 10.78 -0.56 7.63
CA ALA A 65 10.13 0.38 8.54
C ALA A 65 10.28 1.84 8.07
N LEU A 66 11.47 2.23 7.63
CA LEU A 66 11.74 3.55 7.07
C LEU A 66 10.97 3.79 5.76
N THR A 67 10.85 2.78 4.89
CA THR A 67 10.05 2.85 3.66
C THR A 67 8.59 3.18 3.98
N ILE A 68 7.99 2.45 4.93
CA ILE A 68 6.59 2.64 5.33
C ILE A 68 6.42 4.00 6.03
N THR A 69 7.30 4.36 6.94
CA THR A 69 7.24 5.64 7.65
C THR A 69 7.35 6.82 6.68
N TYR A 70 8.31 6.77 5.74
CA TYR A 70 8.44 7.78 4.69
C TYR A 70 7.16 7.91 3.87
N ALA A 71 6.65 6.78 3.37
CA ALA A 71 5.47 6.76 2.53
C ALA A 71 4.23 7.30 3.27
N ASP A 72 4.03 6.90 4.52
CA ASP A 72 2.91 7.38 5.35
C ASP A 72 3.03 8.88 5.65
N GLN A 73 4.20 9.34 6.11
CA GLN A 73 4.43 10.75 6.45
C GLN A 73 4.34 11.66 5.23
N LEU A 74 4.92 11.27 4.09
CA LEU A 74 4.82 12.06 2.86
C LEU A 74 3.37 12.21 2.42
N CYS A 75 2.58 11.13 2.48
CA CYS A 75 1.16 11.16 2.15
C CYS A 75 0.33 11.97 3.18
N ALA A 76 0.46 11.64 4.48
CA ALA A 76 -0.44 12.16 5.50
C ALA A 76 -0.12 13.59 5.92
N THR A 77 1.17 13.93 6.02
CA THR A 77 1.62 15.19 6.62
C THR A 77 1.92 16.27 5.58
N TRP A 78 2.40 15.88 4.39
CA TRP A 78 2.82 16.84 3.37
C TRP A 78 1.83 17.00 2.22
N ILE A 79 1.52 15.91 1.51
CA ILE A 79 0.73 16.00 0.28
C ILE A 79 -0.75 16.21 0.59
N ARG A 80 -1.31 15.47 1.54
CA ARG A 80 -2.74 15.52 1.86
C ARG A 80 -3.24 16.90 2.29
N PRO A 81 -2.56 17.62 3.20
CA PRO A 81 -2.95 18.98 3.56
C PRO A 81 -2.77 20.00 2.43
N ALA A 82 -1.84 19.74 1.50
CA ALA A 82 -1.59 20.64 0.38
C ALA A 82 -2.63 20.47 -0.74
N VAL A 83 -3.19 19.26 -0.91
CA VAL A 83 -4.16 18.98 -2.00
C VAL A 83 -5.61 19.14 -1.54
N GLU A 84 -5.91 18.83 -0.28
CA GLU A 84 -7.24 18.96 0.35
C GLU A 84 -8.40 18.30 -0.41
N ARG A 85 -8.13 17.26 -1.20
CA ARG A 85 -9.16 16.51 -1.93
C ARG A 85 -10.07 15.78 -0.97
N LEU A 86 -11.36 16.14 -0.93
CA LEU A 86 -12.36 15.45 -0.12
C LEU A 86 -12.49 13.98 -0.52
N ARG A 87 -12.65 13.11 0.49
CA ARG A 87 -12.95 11.69 0.25
C ARG A 87 -14.32 11.52 -0.39
N PRO A 88 -14.54 10.45 -1.19
CA PRO A 88 -15.85 10.14 -1.74
C PRO A 88 -16.94 10.01 -0.64
N SER A 89 -16.56 9.40 0.48
CA SER A 89 -17.45 9.18 1.64
C SER A 89 -17.64 10.40 2.55
N ASN A 90 -16.98 11.53 2.30
CA ASN A 90 -17.13 12.73 3.13
C ASN A 90 -18.49 13.38 2.87
N LEU A 91 -19.22 13.76 3.94
CA LEU A 91 -20.56 14.34 3.85
C LEU A 91 -20.62 15.65 3.04
N ASN A 92 -19.52 16.40 3.00
CA ASN A 92 -19.41 17.62 2.19
C ASN A 92 -19.09 17.32 0.71
N ASN A 93 -18.93 16.05 0.33
CA ASN A 93 -18.73 15.65 -1.06
C ASN A 93 -20.06 15.22 -1.67
N PRO A 94 -20.53 15.86 -2.77
CA PRO A 94 -21.81 15.49 -3.40
C PRO A 94 -21.92 14.03 -3.80
N LEU A 95 -20.78 13.36 -4.08
CA LEU A 95 -20.76 11.93 -4.41
C LEU A 95 -21.09 11.02 -3.23
N SER A 96 -21.04 11.52 -1.98
CA SER A 96 -21.22 10.69 -0.79
C SER A 96 -22.58 10.01 -0.70
N GLU A 97 -23.59 10.54 -1.38
CA GLU A 97 -24.95 9.98 -1.46
C GLU A 97 -25.01 8.73 -2.36
N PHE A 98 -24.09 8.61 -3.32
CA PHE A 98 -24.04 7.52 -4.30
C PHE A 98 -23.03 6.43 -3.96
N VAL A 99 -22.25 6.63 -2.90
CA VAL A 99 -21.13 5.74 -2.54
C VAL A 99 -21.59 4.73 -1.47
N HIS A 100 -21.41 3.45 -1.77
CA HIS A 100 -21.59 2.39 -0.77
C HIS A 100 -20.54 2.49 0.34
N ILE A 101 -20.99 2.53 1.59
CA ILE A 101 -20.15 2.67 2.78
C ILE A 101 -20.40 1.51 3.73
N VAL A 102 -19.35 0.75 4.02
CA VAL A 102 -19.43 -0.40 4.93
C VAL A 102 -19.32 0.07 6.39
N ASN A 103 -20.22 -0.42 7.25
CA ASN A 103 -20.27 -0.14 8.68
C ASN A 103 -20.23 1.36 9.06
N GLY A 104 -20.73 2.23 8.17
CA GLY A 104 -20.77 3.68 8.40
C GLY A 104 -19.42 4.37 8.45
N LYS A 105 -18.32 3.70 8.11
CA LYS A 105 -16.97 4.26 8.21
C LYS A 105 -16.63 5.17 7.02
N ARG A 106 -16.60 6.46 7.27
CA ARG A 106 -16.31 7.48 6.24
C ARG A 106 -14.84 7.91 6.14
N GLY A 107 -14.02 7.58 7.13
CA GLY A 107 -12.61 8.03 7.19
C GLY A 107 -12.46 9.49 7.61
N GLY A 108 -11.29 10.08 7.36
CA GLY A 108 -11.03 11.52 7.59
C GLY A 108 -11.51 12.39 6.43
N SER A 109 -11.34 13.72 6.54
CA SER A 109 -11.82 14.68 5.53
C SER A 109 -11.17 14.50 4.17
N TYR A 110 -9.84 14.45 4.11
CA TYR A 110 -9.09 14.42 2.86
C TYR A 110 -8.55 13.02 2.52
N GLY A 111 -8.50 12.70 1.22
CA GLY A 111 -8.17 11.37 0.71
C GLY A 111 -6.88 11.26 -0.09
N PHE A 112 -6.43 12.32 -0.74
CA PHE A 112 -5.31 12.27 -1.68
C PHE A 112 -3.96 12.61 -1.00
N PRO A 113 -2.92 11.77 -1.21
CA PRO A 113 -2.96 10.40 -1.72
C PRO A 113 -3.36 9.39 -0.64
N SER A 114 -3.55 8.13 -1.03
CA SER A 114 -3.92 7.06 -0.11
C SER A 114 -2.70 6.51 0.63
N CYS A 115 -2.64 6.70 1.96
CA CYS A 115 -1.60 6.09 2.80
C CYS A 115 -1.65 4.55 2.79
N HIS A 116 -2.84 3.95 2.66
CA HIS A 116 -2.95 2.49 2.53
C HIS A 116 -2.26 1.98 1.27
N ALA A 117 -2.45 2.68 0.15
CA ALA A 117 -1.79 2.33 -1.10
C ALA A 117 -0.27 2.53 -0.99
N SER A 118 0.17 3.67 -0.44
CA SER A 118 1.60 3.96 -0.31
C SER A 118 2.32 2.95 0.59
N ASN A 119 1.71 2.57 1.71
CA ASN A 119 2.30 1.60 2.63
C ASN A 119 2.30 0.18 2.05
N SER A 120 1.18 -0.25 1.43
CA SER A 120 1.07 -1.60 0.84
C SER A 120 2.02 -1.77 -0.35
N PHE A 121 2.05 -0.81 -1.28
CA PHE A 121 2.94 -0.86 -2.42
C PHE A 121 4.39 -0.56 -2.04
N GLY A 122 4.66 0.28 -1.04
CA GLY A 122 6.00 0.49 -0.50
C GLY A 122 6.62 -0.81 0.01
N LEU A 123 5.88 -1.57 0.82
CA LEU A 123 6.29 -2.90 1.26
C LEU A 123 6.46 -3.86 0.08
N ALA A 124 5.47 -3.92 -0.83
CA ALA A 124 5.49 -4.85 -1.96
C ALA A 124 6.69 -4.61 -2.88
N PHE A 125 6.95 -3.37 -3.29
CA PHE A 125 8.10 -3.04 -4.14
C PHE A 125 9.43 -3.26 -3.44
N PHE A 126 9.53 -2.91 -2.14
CA PHE A 126 10.76 -3.18 -1.39
C PHE A 126 11.10 -4.67 -1.37
N LEU A 127 10.12 -5.52 -1.05
CA LEU A 127 10.31 -6.98 -1.03
C LEU A 127 10.60 -7.55 -2.43
N LEU A 128 9.96 -7.01 -3.47
CA LEU A 128 10.21 -7.40 -4.86
C LEU A 128 11.66 -7.12 -5.26
N PHE A 129 12.21 -5.94 -4.92
CA PHE A 129 13.59 -5.58 -5.21
C PHE A 129 14.57 -6.41 -4.38
N PHE A 130 14.22 -6.73 -3.13
CA PHE A 130 15.07 -7.43 -2.20
C PHE A 130 15.15 -8.93 -2.50
N PHE A 131 14.02 -9.64 -2.60
CA PHE A 131 14.00 -11.10 -2.74
C PHE A 131 14.13 -11.59 -4.19
N ARG A 132 13.65 -10.85 -5.17
CA ARG A 132 13.63 -11.20 -6.60
C ARG A 132 13.03 -12.57 -6.91
N GLN A 133 12.18 -13.10 -6.04
CA GLN A 133 11.50 -14.37 -6.20
C GLN A 133 10.13 -14.16 -6.86
N ARG A 134 9.91 -14.83 -8.00
CA ARG A 134 8.71 -14.63 -8.82
C ARG A 134 7.40 -14.84 -8.03
N TRP A 135 7.29 -15.94 -7.30
CA TRP A 135 6.06 -16.27 -6.58
C TRP A 135 5.78 -15.31 -5.43
N LEU A 136 6.80 -14.96 -4.67
CA LEU A 136 6.67 -13.96 -3.61
C LEU A 136 6.27 -12.60 -4.18
N SER A 137 6.86 -12.20 -5.32
CA SER A 137 6.54 -10.94 -6.00
C SER A 137 5.09 -10.91 -6.46
N ILE A 138 4.59 -11.99 -7.08
CA ILE A 138 3.19 -12.09 -7.51
C ILE A 138 2.26 -12.01 -6.29
N PHE A 139 2.53 -12.81 -5.25
CA PHE A 139 1.72 -12.83 -4.04
C PHE A 139 1.59 -11.44 -3.39
N ILE A 140 2.73 -10.78 -3.14
CA ILE A 140 2.73 -9.50 -2.42
C ILE A 140 2.13 -8.36 -3.27
N LEU A 141 2.29 -8.39 -4.61
CA LEU A 141 1.64 -7.43 -5.50
C LEU A 141 0.12 -7.65 -5.54
N CYS A 142 -0.34 -8.90 -5.65
CA CYS A 142 -1.77 -9.22 -5.58
C CYS A 142 -2.38 -8.78 -4.23
N TRP A 143 -1.66 -9.01 -3.14
CA TRP A 143 -2.05 -8.52 -1.81
C TRP A 143 -2.17 -7.00 -1.78
N ALA A 144 -1.17 -6.27 -2.31
CA ALA A 144 -1.20 -4.80 -2.32
C ALA A 144 -2.36 -4.26 -3.17
N VAL A 145 -2.61 -4.86 -4.36
CA VAL A 145 -3.74 -4.50 -5.22
C VAL A 145 -5.07 -4.75 -4.51
N LEU A 146 -5.26 -5.93 -3.90
CA LEU A 146 -6.49 -6.23 -3.19
C LEU A 146 -6.69 -5.31 -1.98
N ASN A 147 -5.62 -4.99 -1.24
CA ASN A 147 -5.68 -4.03 -0.14
C ASN A 147 -6.08 -2.62 -0.62
N CYS A 148 -5.60 -2.20 -1.80
CA CYS A 148 -6.05 -0.96 -2.44
C CYS A 148 -7.52 -1.04 -2.87
N TYR A 149 -7.94 -2.16 -3.48
CA TYR A 149 -9.34 -2.33 -3.87
C TYR A 149 -10.30 -2.23 -2.68
N THR A 150 -9.90 -2.71 -1.49
CA THR A 150 -10.73 -2.51 -0.29
C THR A 150 -11.03 -1.04 -0.02
N ARG A 151 -10.16 -0.11 -0.41
CA ARG A 151 -10.35 1.34 -0.17
C ARG A 151 -11.39 1.95 -1.11
N ILE A 152 -11.46 1.45 -2.36
CA ILE A 152 -12.52 1.80 -3.32
C ILE A 152 -13.84 1.18 -2.85
N TYR A 153 -13.80 -0.09 -2.48
CA TYR A 153 -14.96 -0.83 -2.02
C TYR A 153 -15.65 -0.19 -0.79
N LEU A 154 -14.84 0.26 0.18
CA LEU A 154 -15.34 0.99 1.36
C LEU A 154 -15.70 2.46 1.07
N GLY A 155 -15.57 2.94 -0.15
CA GLY A 155 -15.92 4.29 -0.55
C GLY A 155 -15.05 5.41 0.02
N VAL A 156 -13.84 5.09 0.50
CA VAL A 156 -12.98 6.07 1.21
C VAL A 156 -11.90 6.69 0.37
N HIS A 157 -11.63 6.18 -0.85
CA HIS A 157 -10.63 6.71 -1.77
C HIS A 157 -11.08 6.57 -3.23
N TYR A 158 -10.68 7.52 -4.05
CA TYR A 158 -10.76 7.41 -5.50
C TYR A 158 -9.64 6.51 -6.05
N PRO A 159 -9.81 5.90 -7.24
CA PRO A 159 -8.73 5.18 -7.92
C PRO A 159 -7.46 6.03 -8.11
N GLY A 160 -7.60 7.31 -8.45
CA GLY A 160 -6.47 8.25 -8.57
C GLY A 160 -5.70 8.46 -7.28
N ASP A 161 -6.36 8.43 -6.11
CA ASP A 161 -5.69 8.51 -4.80
C ASP A 161 -4.78 7.31 -4.56
N LEU A 162 -5.21 6.13 -5.03
CA LEU A 162 -4.47 4.86 -4.90
C LEU A 162 -3.26 4.84 -5.82
N LEU A 163 -3.42 5.28 -7.08
CA LEU A 163 -2.31 5.39 -8.03
C LEU A 163 -1.23 6.36 -7.51
N ALA A 164 -1.63 7.54 -7.04
CA ALA A 164 -0.70 8.49 -6.43
C ALA A 164 0.01 7.89 -5.20
N GLY A 165 -0.73 7.20 -4.33
CA GLY A 165 -0.16 6.49 -3.18
C GLY A 165 0.84 5.41 -3.61
N MET A 166 0.53 4.62 -4.65
CA MET A 166 1.44 3.61 -5.20
C MET A 166 2.79 4.23 -5.62
N PHE A 167 2.78 5.37 -6.32
CA PHE A 167 4.01 6.06 -6.71
C PHE A 167 4.81 6.58 -5.52
N VAL A 168 4.14 7.08 -4.47
CA VAL A 168 4.81 7.46 -3.22
C VAL A 168 5.44 6.24 -2.56
N GLY A 169 4.73 5.10 -2.49
CA GLY A 169 5.28 3.85 -1.98
C GLY A 169 6.50 3.35 -2.77
N LEU A 170 6.41 3.42 -4.11
CA LEU A 170 7.53 3.07 -4.99
C LEU A 170 8.77 3.93 -4.72
N SER A 171 8.60 5.25 -4.59
CA SER A 171 9.73 6.16 -4.30
C SER A 171 10.42 5.81 -2.99
N GLY A 172 9.66 5.55 -1.92
CA GLY A 172 10.21 5.10 -0.64
C GLY A 172 10.95 3.77 -0.75
N ALA A 173 10.35 2.79 -1.44
CA ALA A 173 10.96 1.48 -1.67
C ALA A 173 12.31 1.60 -2.42
N LEU A 174 12.38 2.42 -3.47
CA LEU A 174 13.61 2.65 -4.21
C LEU A 174 14.68 3.31 -3.32
N ILE A 175 14.34 4.40 -2.61
CA ILE A 175 15.27 5.12 -1.76
C ILE A 175 15.90 4.16 -0.73
N PHE A 176 15.08 3.48 0.08
CA PHE A 176 15.59 2.68 1.19
C PHE A 176 16.18 1.34 0.77
N TYR A 177 15.71 0.75 -0.36
CA TYR A 177 16.36 -0.40 -0.96
C TYR A 177 17.79 -0.05 -1.44
N TYR A 178 17.98 1.05 -2.16
CA TYR A 178 19.31 1.44 -2.62
C TYR A 178 20.20 1.88 -1.46
N LEU A 179 19.69 2.60 -0.46
CA LEU A 179 20.45 2.90 0.75
C LEU A 179 20.92 1.63 1.45
N LEU A 180 20.04 0.63 1.61
CA LEU A 180 20.42 -0.66 2.17
C LEU A 180 21.49 -1.35 1.31
N ARG A 181 21.36 -1.33 0.00
CA ARG A 181 22.30 -1.97 -0.93
C ARG A 181 23.69 -1.34 -0.90
N TYR A 182 23.80 -0.05 -0.64
CA TYR A 182 25.09 0.67 -0.54
C TYR A 182 25.75 0.58 0.84
N THR A 183 25.14 -0.11 1.81
CA THR A 183 25.81 -0.37 3.08
C THR A 183 26.95 -1.39 2.87
N PRO A 184 28.09 -1.26 3.61
CA PRO A 184 29.26 -2.16 3.47
C PRO A 184 28.91 -3.64 3.66
N VAL A 185 27.87 -3.96 4.39
CA VAL A 185 27.36 -5.31 4.65
C VAL A 185 26.73 -5.94 3.42
N SER A 186 26.23 -5.14 2.49
CA SER A 186 25.59 -5.61 1.26
C SER A 186 26.58 -6.29 0.31
N TYR A 187 27.83 -5.86 0.30
CA TYR A 187 28.84 -6.43 -0.61
C TYR A 187 29.26 -7.85 -0.29
N THR A 188 29.12 -8.30 0.97
CA THR A 188 29.56 -9.64 1.40
C THR A 188 28.44 -10.68 1.50
N HIS A 189 27.15 -10.26 1.58
CA HIS A 189 26.05 -11.16 1.91
C HIS A 189 24.80 -11.05 1.03
N LEU A 190 24.70 -10.05 0.14
CA LEU A 190 23.60 -9.88 -0.82
C LEU A 190 23.89 -10.49 -2.20
N THR A 191 25.05 -11.09 -2.40
CA THR A 191 25.21 -12.11 -3.45
C THR A 191 24.45 -13.33 -3.00
N LEU A 192 23.15 -13.35 -3.24
CA LEU A 192 22.32 -14.54 -3.13
C LEU A 192 23.06 -15.68 -3.82
N PRO A 193 23.22 -16.86 -3.16
CA PRO A 193 23.56 -18.05 -3.91
C PRO A 193 22.47 -18.23 -4.98
N THR A 194 22.88 -18.15 -6.23
CA THR A 194 22.06 -18.38 -7.42
C THR A 194 21.62 -19.84 -7.55
N LYS A 195 21.57 -20.59 -6.44
CA LYS A 195 21.17 -21.99 -6.37
C LYS A 195 20.08 -22.15 -5.30
N LEU A 196 18.84 -22.00 -5.75
CA LEU A 196 17.74 -22.84 -5.35
C LEU A 196 17.40 -23.68 -6.60
N GLU A 197 18.20 -24.70 -6.84
CA GLU A 197 17.76 -25.89 -7.57
C GLU A 197 16.77 -26.66 -6.71
#